data_c30eacdaaecbf6f26fbee7aa45f6c3d2
#
_entry.id   c30eacdaaecbf6f26fbee7aa45f6c3d2
#
_cell.length_a   1.000
_cell.length_b   1.000
_cell.length_c   1.000
_cell.angle_alpha   90.00
_cell.angle_beta   90.00
_cell.angle_gamma   90.00
#
_symmetry.space_group_name_H-M   'P 1'
#
loop_
_entity.id
_entity.type
_entity.pdbx_description
1 polymer ?
#
loop_
_entity_poly.entity_id
_entity_poly.type
_entity_poly.pdbx_seq_one_letter_code
_entity_poly.pdbx_strand_id
1 'polypeptide(L)'
;MKSTEEIIKNHVLWSLGGGLIPFPILDFIAVTSIQLDMIKDLCSVYRVNYDKNQGKNLVSALVGTSLASIGASFVKAIPGIGTLLGGVSMSIMSGAATYALGNVFATHFARGGTLDNLSVNDFRVFYNEKMEEGKTRAKEWKAEEEAEKKAGNITREKLMTELEKLEKLKAAGILSQSEYDNMRRKLLDRFVR
;
A
#
# COMPACT_ATOMS: atom_id res chain seq x y z
N MET A 1 17.64 -7.27 -7.39
CA MET A 1 16.20 -7.64 -7.27
C MET A 1 15.74 -7.11 -5.91
N LYS A 2 14.61 -6.39 -5.84
CA LYS A 2 14.05 -5.97 -4.56
C LYS A 2 13.66 -7.21 -3.73
N SER A 3 13.91 -7.20 -2.44
CA SER A 3 13.45 -8.26 -1.55
C SER A 3 11.91 -8.19 -1.38
N THR A 4 11.30 -9.30 -0.97
CA THR A 4 9.86 -9.34 -0.65
C THR A 4 9.49 -8.29 0.39
N GLU A 5 10.32 -8.11 1.41
CA GLU A 5 10.11 -7.12 2.47
C GLU A 5 10.17 -5.69 1.96
N GLU A 6 11.14 -5.36 1.09
CA GLU A 6 11.24 -4.05 0.45
C GLU A 6 10.04 -3.75 -0.43
N ILE A 7 9.53 -4.74 -1.18
CA ILE A 7 8.32 -4.58 -1.99
C ILE A 7 7.15 -4.23 -1.07
N ILE A 8 6.93 -4.99 -0.01
CA ILE A 8 5.83 -4.75 0.93
C ILE A 8 5.99 -3.38 1.60
N LYS A 9 7.16 -3.06 2.16
CA LYS A 9 7.43 -1.77 2.83
C LYS A 9 7.13 -0.59 1.90
N ASN A 10 7.62 -0.62 0.68
CA ASN A 10 7.42 0.46 -0.28
C ASN A 10 5.93 0.68 -0.60
N HIS A 11 5.18 -0.39 -0.83
CA HIS A 11 3.75 -0.27 -1.13
C HIS A 11 2.92 0.12 0.10
N VAL A 12 3.33 -0.28 1.30
CA VAL A 12 2.74 0.22 2.55
C VAL A 12 2.93 1.74 2.65
N LEU A 13 4.16 2.23 2.47
CA LEU A 13 4.44 3.68 2.48
C LEU A 13 3.64 4.43 1.41
N TRP A 14 3.46 3.84 0.23
CA TRP A 14 2.60 4.42 -0.80
C TRP A 14 1.13 4.48 -0.38
N SER A 15 0.63 3.41 0.24
CA SER A 15 -0.76 3.34 0.76
C SER A 15 -1.03 4.29 1.92
N LEU A 16 -0.01 4.66 2.68
CA LEU A 16 -0.10 5.67 3.73
C LEU A 16 -0.26 7.11 3.18
N GLY A 17 -0.04 7.30 1.89
CA GLY A 17 0.08 8.66 1.32
C GLY A 17 1.31 9.39 1.80
N GLY A 18 2.23 8.66 2.44
CA GLY A 18 3.37 9.21 3.16
C GLY A 18 4.61 9.48 2.32
N GLY A 19 4.59 9.26 1.01
CA GLY A 19 5.69 9.60 0.13
C GLY A 19 6.08 11.08 0.19
N LEU A 20 7.12 11.46 -0.53
CA LEU A 20 7.51 12.87 -0.73
C LEU A 20 6.41 13.67 -1.48
N ILE A 21 5.40 12.96 -1.96
CA ILE A 21 4.29 13.49 -2.73
C ILE A 21 3.11 13.68 -1.79
N PRO A 22 2.64 14.91 -1.56
CA PRO A 22 1.43 15.15 -0.81
C PRO A 22 0.21 14.76 -1.67
N PHE A 23 -0.31 13.54 -1.46
CA PHE A 23 -1.63 13.21 -1.96
C PHE A 23 -2.68 13.73 -0.99
N PRO A 24 -3.55 14.64 -1.41
CA PRO A 24 -4.59 15.16 -0.53
C PRO A 24 -5.67 14.12 -0.20
N ILE A 25 -5.88 13.14 -1.07
CA ILE A 25 -6.89 12.09 -0.86
C ILE A 25 -6.42 10.83 -1.59
N LEU A 26 -6.08 9.78 -0.83
CA LEU A 26 -6.04 8.42 -1.39
C LEU A 26 -7.48 7.91 -1.35
N ASP A 27 -8.15 7.96 -2.48
CA ASP A 27 -9.42 7.28 -2.61
C ASP A 27 -9.21 5.75 -2.65
N PHE A 28 -10.27 5.00 -2.46
CA PHE A 28 -10.23 3.54 -2.43
C PHE A 28 -9.66 2.93 -3.73
N ILE A 29 -9.81 3.62 -4.86
CA ILE A 29 -9.30 3.20 -6.18
C ILE A 29 -7.78 3.27 -6.21
N ALA A 30 -7.20 4.35 -5.67
CA ALA A 30 -5.75 4.52 -5.60
C ALA A 30 -5.10 3.44 -4.72
N VAL A 31 -5.66 3.18 -3.54
CA VAL A 31 -5.16 2.12 -2.63
C VAL A 31 -5.23 0.75 -3.30
N THR A 32 -6.33 0.41 -3.95
CA THR A 32 -6.46 -0.86 -4.67
C THR A 32 -5.43 -0.98 -5.80
N SER A 33 -5.16 0.09 -6.53
CA SER A 33 -4.15 0.09 -7.59
C SER A 33 -2.74 -0.14 -7.05
N ILE A 34 -2.40 0.45 -5.91
CA ILE A 34 -1.12 0.23 -5.21
C ILE A 34 -1.00 -1.23 -4.77
N GLN A 35 -2.07 -1.81 -4.23
CA GLN A 35 -2.10 -3.20 -3.79
C GLN A 35 -1.94 -4.19 -4.96
N LEU A 36 -2.57 -3.90 -6.11
CA LEU A 36 -2.43 -4.72 -7.31
C LEU A 36 -1.01 -4.63 -7.89
N ASP A 37 -0.38 -3.47 -7.85
CA ASP A 37 1.01 -3.31 -8.26
C ASP A 37 1.97 -4.10 -7.35
N MET A 38 1.75 -4.06 -6.03
CA MET A 38 2.47 -4.90 -5.08
C MET A 38 2.36 -6.39 -5.41
N ILE A 39 1.14 -6.87 -5.67
CA ILE A 39 0.92 -8.29 -6.02
C ILE A 39 1.64 -8.64 -7.31
N LYS A 40 1.62 -7.77 -8.31
CA LYS A 40 2.36 -7.95 -9.56
C LYS A 40 3.87 -8.06 -9.32
N ASP A 41 4.43 -7.18 -8.48
CA ASP A 41 5.86 -7.23 -8.12
C ASP A 41 6.19 -8.53 -7.37
N LEU A 42 5.34 -8.97 -6.44
CA LEU A 42 5.49 -10.26 -5.75
C LEU A 42 5.40 -11.45 -6.72
N CYS A 43 4.43 -11.45 -7.65
CA CYS A 43 4.34 -12.46 -8.69
C CYS A 43 5.66 -12.56 -9.49
N SER A 44 6.27 -11.42 -9.81
CA SER A 44 7.56 -11.39 -10.51
C SER A 44 8.70 -12.03 -9.69
N VAL A 45 8.79 -11.74 -8.39
CA VAL A 45 9.80 -12.32 -7.49
C VAL A 45 9.65 -13.83 -7.36
N TYR A 46 8.42 -14.31 -7.21
CA TYR A 46 8.11 -15.73 -7.02
C TYR A 46 7.88 -16.50 -8.33
N ARG A 47 8.01 -15.83 -9.49
CA ARG A 47 7.80 -16.41 -10.83
C ARG A 47 6.38 -16.98 -11.00
N VAL A 48 5.40 -16.32 -10.43
CA VAL A 48 3.97 -16.62 -10.57
C VAL A 48 3.40 -15.79 -11.71
N ASN A 49 2.53 -16.36 -12.52
CA ASN A 49 1.81 -15.62 -13.55
C ASN A 49 0.85 -14.60 -12.91
N TYR A 50 0.94 -13.35 -13.35
CA TYR A 50 0.07 -12.29 -12.87
C TYR A 50 -1.17 -12.14 -13.75
N ASP A 51 -2.35 -12.24 -13.16
CA ASP A 51 -3.63 -11.84 -13.75
C ASP A 51 -4.26 -10.72 -12.93
N LYS A 52 -4.55 -9.59 -13.59
CA LYS A 52 -5.08 -8.38 -12.93
C LYS A 52 -6.49 -8.62 -12.35
N ASN A 53 -7.35 -9.37 -13.05
CA ASN A 53 -8.72 -9.60 -12.61
C ASN A 53 -8.75 -10.54 -11.41
N GLN A 54 -7.95 -11.59 -11.44
CA GLN A 54 -7.77 -12.48 -10.28
C GLN A 54 -7.20 -11.71 -9.08
N GLY A 55 -6.15 -10.96 -9.27
CA GLY A 55 -5.58 -10.10 -8.21
C GLY A 55 -6.63 -9.19 -7.60
N LYS A 56 -7.42 -8.51 -8.44
CA LYS A 56 -8.51 -7.63 -7.98
C LYS A 56 -9.58 -8.38 -7.18
N ASN A 57 -9.99 -9.55 -7.64
CA ASN A 57 -10.98 -10.38 -6.94
C ASN A 57 -10.47 -10.83 -5.57
N LEU A 58 -9.22 -11.29 -5.48
CA LEU A 58 -8.59 -11.73 -4.24
C LEU A 58 -8.42 -10.57 -3.25
N VAL A 59 -7.94 -9.40 -3.71
CA VAL A 59 -7.86 -8.20 -2.88
C VAL A 59 -9.23 -7.83 -2.33
N SER A 60 -10.24 -7.75 -3.19
CA SER A 60 -11.60 -7.39 -2.79
C SER A 60 -12.19 -8.38 -1.79
N ALA A 61 -11.94 -9.67 -1.97
CA ALA A 61 -12.43 -10.71 -1.06
C ALA A 61 -11.71 -10.68 0.30
N LEU A 62 -10.38 -10.55 0.33
CA LEU A 62 -9.62 -10.49 1.59
C LEU A 62 -9.94 -9.22 2.38
N VAL A 63 -9.92 -8.05 1.72
CA VAL A 63 -10.24 -6.77 2.37
C VAL A 63 -11.72 -6.71 2.77
N GLY A 64 -12.62 -7.17 1.90
CA GLY A 64 -14.06 -7.16 2.16
C GLY A 64 -14.47 -8.02 3.35
N THR A 65 -13.87 -9.20 3.53
CA THR A 65 -14.13 -10.05 4.70
C THR A 65 -13.68 -9.41 6.01
N SER A 66 -12.60 -8.64 5.97
CA SER A 66 -12.11 -7.93 7.16
C SER A 66 -12.94 -6.70 7.47
N LEU A 67 -13.41 -5.96 6.47
CA LEU A 67 -14.35 -4.86 6.65
C LEU A 67 -15.69 -5.35 7.23
N ALA A 68 -16.17 -6.52 6.84
CA ALA A 68 -17.39 -7.10 7.41
C ALA A 68 -17.23 -7.46 8.89
N SER A 69 -16.06 -7.93 9.31
CA SER A 69 -15.77 -8.23 10.73
C SER A 69 -15.52 -6.97 11.58
N ILE A 70 -15.04 -5.90 10.96
CA ILE A 70 -14.83 -4.59 11.60
C ILE A 70 -16.12 -3.73 11.47
N GLY A 71 -16.95 -3.99 10.45
CA GLY A 71 -18.06 -3.14 10.01
C GLY A 71 -19.17 -2.94 11.04
N ALA A 72 -19.37 -3.85 11.99
CA ALA A 72 -20.32 -3.62 13.09
C ALA A 72 -19.88 -2.44 14.00
N SER A 73 -18.58 -2.12 14.03
CA SER A 73 -18.02 -0.99 14.77
C SER A 73 -17.87 0.27 13.90
N PHE A 74 -17.70 0.12 12.58
CA PHE A 74 -17.53 1.23 11.64
C PHE A 74 -18.81 2.00 11.34
N VAL A 75 -19.96 1.31 11.27
CA VAL A 75 -21.26 1.93 10.97
C VAL A 75 -21.70 2.92 12.06
N LYS A 76 -21.16 2.78 13.28
CA LYS A 76 -21.46 3.71 14.40
C LYS A 76 -20.56 4.95 14.46
N ALA A 77 -19.59 5.06 13.58
CA ALA A 77 -18.52 6.09 13.66
C ALA A 77 -18.56 7.11 12.52
N ILE A 78 -19.64 7.20 11.76
CA ILE A 78 -19.84 8.27 10.78
C ILE A 78 -20.82 9.27 11.37
N PRO A 79 -20.31 10.29 12.07
CA PRO A 79 -20.54 11.66 11.68
C PRO A 79 -19.30 12.52 11.88
N GLY A 80 -18.86 13.17 10.81
CA GLY A 80 -17.89 14.26 10.91
C GLY A 80 -16.45 13.79 10.99
N ILE A 81 -15.97 13.20 9.90
CA ILE A 81 -14.59 13.36 9.40
C ILE A 81 -13.53 13.58 10.50
N GLY A 82 -12.79 12.55 10.86
CA GLY A 82 -11.46 12.75 11.44
C GLY A 82 -11.09 12.08 12.73
N THR A 83 -11.99 11.42 13.42
CA THR A 83 -11.66 10.69 14.65
C THR A 83 -12.12 9.23 14.59
N LEU A 84 -11.35 8.32 14.00
CA LEU A 84 -10.53 7.45 14.82
C LEU A 84 -11.30 6.44 15.67
N LEU A 85 -11.50 5.29 15.07
CA LEU A 85 -11.65 4.06 15.83
C LEU A 85 -10.35 3.80 16.60
N GLY A 86 -10.33 4.13 17.89
CA GLY A 86 -9.22 3.79 18.78
C GLY A 86 -7.86 4.40 18.45
N GLY A 87 -7.79 5.63 17.88
CA GLY A 87 -6.51 6.31 17.62
C GLY A 87 -5.76 5.90 16.35
N VAL A 88 -6.39 5.14 15.44
CA VAL A 88 -5.76 4.71 14.17
C VAL A 88 -6.36 5.47 12.99
N SER A 89 -5.55 6.23 12.24
CA SER A 89 -6.01 6.98 11.06
C SER A 89 -6.34 6.07 9.87
N MET A 90 -7.21 6.54 8.95
CA MET A 90 -7.50 5.81 7.69
C MET A 90 -6.23 5.50 6.90
N SER A 91 -5.27 6.40 6.90
CA SER A 91 -3.96 6.19 6.29
C SER A 91 -3.24 4.97 6.91
N ILE A 92 -3.18 4.87 8.23
CA ILE A 92 -2.59 3.70 8.90
C ILE A 92 -3.38 2.42 8.59
N MET A 93 -4.70 2.48 8.52
CA MET A 93 -5.53 1.32 8.15
C MET A 93 -5.23 0.87 6.72
N SER A 94 -5.07 1.80 5.79
CA SER A 94 -4.69 1.54 4.40
C SER A 94 -3.32 0.85 4.31
N GLY A 95 -2.33 1.37 5.03
CA GLY A 95 -1.00 0.76 5.11
C GLY A 95 -1.04 -0.63 5.74
N ALA A 96 -1.81 -0.81 6.82
CA ALA A 96 -1.99 -2.09 7.48
C ALA A 96 -2.64 -3.15 6.58
N ALA A 97 -3.67 -2.76 5.81
CA ALA A 97 -4.31 -3.65 4.84
C ALA A 97 -3.33 -4.06 3.73
N THR A 98 -2.53 -3.12 3.24
CA THR A 98 -1.49 -3.39 2.24
C THR A 98 -0.41 -4.33 2.80
N TYR A 99 0.03 -4.12 4.04
CA TYR A 99 0.95 -5.02 4.74
C TYR A 99 0.40 -6.44 4.85
N ALA A 100 -0.86 -6.58 5.31
CA ALA A 100 -1.51 -7.88 5.45
C ALA A 100 -1.63 -8.61 4.12
N LEU A 101 -2.09 -7.93 3.07
CA LEU A 101 -2.15 -8.49 1.72
C LEU A 101 -0.78 -8.95 1.24
N GLY A 102 0.26 -8.11 1.36
CA GLY A 102 1.61 -8.46 0.94
C GLY A 102 2.11 -9.74 1.62
N ASN A 103 1.89 -9.89 2.92
CA ASN A 103 2.28 -11.09 3.67
C ASN A 103 1.47 -12.34 3.28
N VAL A 104 0.16 -12.21 3.00
CA VAL A 104 -0.67 -13.32 2.51
C VAL A 104 -0.12 -13.83 1.18
N PHE A 105 0.05 -12.95 0.19
CA PHE A 105 0.52 -13.34 -1.13
C PHE A 105 1.96 -13.88 -1.08
N ALA A 106 2.87 -13.23 -0.36
CA ALA A 106 4.24 -13.67 -0.21
C ALA A 106 4.33 -15.07 0.44
N THR A 107 3.58 -15.30 1.52
CA THR A 107 3.54 -16.59 2.21
C THR A 107 2.96 -17.70 1.31
N HIS A 108 1.90 -17.38 0.57
CA HIS A 108 1.27 -18.33 -0.34
C HIS A 108 2.21 -18.70 -1.50
N PHE A 109 2.81 -17.72 -2.15
CA PHE A 109 3.74 -17.92 -3.26
C PHE A 109 5.03 -18.64 -2.83
N ALA A 110 5.55 -18.33 -1.63
CA ALA A 110 6.72 -19.02 -1.07
C ALA A 110 6.50 -20.52 -0.86
N ARG A 111 5.24 -20.94 -0.71
CA ARG A 111 4.83 -22.36 -0.60
C ARG A 111 4.50 -23.00 -1.96
N GLY A 112 4.80 -22.32 -3.06
CA GLY A 112 4.51 -22.79 -4.42
C GLY A 112 3.06 -22.53 -4.87
N GLY A 113 2.32 -21.69 -4.16
CA GLY A 113 0.97 -21.27 -4.56
C GLY A 113 0.98 -20.28 -5.72
N THR A 114 -0.19 -20.11 -6.33
CA THR A 114 -0.44 -19.18 -7.45
C THR A 114 -1.68 -18.33 -7.16
N LEU A 115 -2.01 -17.38 -8.03
CA LEU A 115 -3.26 -16.62 -7.89
C LEU A 115 -4.50 -17.50 -7.99
N ASP A 116 -4.43 -18.60 -8.80
CA ASP A 116 -5.58 -19.47 -9.05
C ASP A 116 -6.00 -20.31 -7.83
N ASN A 117 -5.03 -20.69 -7.00
CA ASN A 117 -5.26 -21.61 -5.89
C ASN A 117 -5.20 -20.96 -4.50
N LEU A 118 -5.18 -19.62 -4.42
CA LEU A 118 -5.24 -18.92 -3.14
C LEU A 118 -6.66 -19.01 -2.56
N SER A 119 -6.81 -19.73 -1.45
CA SER A 119 -8.05 -19.81 -0.70
C SER A 119 -8.18 -18.65 0.29
N VAL A 120 -9.12 -17.74 0.04
CA VAL A 120 -9.40 -16.59 0.91
C VAL A 120 -9.79 -17.04 2.32
N ASN A 121 -10.55 -18.13 2.43
CA ASN A 121 -10.99 -18.65 3.74
C ASN A 121 -9.83 -19.14 4.58
N ASP A 122 -8.84 -19.83 3.96
CA ASP A 122 -7.69 -20.37 4.68
C ASP A 122 -6.73 -19.27 5.16
N PHE A 123 -6.68 -18.16 4.42
CA PHE A 123 -5.84 -17.03 4.78
C PHE A 123 -6.52 -15.94 5.61
N ARG A 124 -7.81 -16.07 5.89
CA ARG A 124 -8.59 -15.04 6.62
C ARG A 124 -8.03 -14.74 8.00
N VAL A 125 -7.71 -15.77 8.78
CA VAL A 125 -7.15 -15.60 10.13
C VAL A 125 -5.77 -14.96 10.03
N PHE A 126 -4.91 -15.48 9.17
CA PHE A 126 -3.58 -14.94 8.94
C PHE A 126 -3.60 -13.49 8.45
N TYR A 127 -4.52 -13.14 7.54
CA TYR A 127 -4.72 -11.76 7.10
C TYR A 127 -5.07 -10.84 8.28
N ASN A 128 -5.98 -11.25 9.16
CA ASN A 128 -6.38 -10.45 10.31
C ASN A 128 -5.23 -10.26 11.31
N GLU A 129 -4.44 -11.29 11.58
CA GLU A 129 -3.22 -11.21 12.40
C GLU A 129 -2.22 -10.21 11.80
N LYS A 130 -1.97 -10.32 10.49
CA LYS A 130 -1.07 -9.41 9.79
C LYS A 130 -1.62 -8.00 9.65
N MET A 131 -2.93 -7.83 9.69
CA MET A 131 -3.58 -6.52 9.76
C MET A 131 -3.27 -5.80 11.09
N GLU A 132 -3.33 -6.51 12.22
CA GLU A 132 -2.97 -5.94 13.52
C GLU A 132 -1.47 -5.61 13.62
N GLU A 133 -0.60 -6.50 13.18
CA GLU A 133 0.84 -6.25 13.06
C GLU A 133 1.12 -5.05 12.14
N GLY A 134 0.43 -4.99 11.01
CA GLY A 134 0.54 -3.95 10.00
C GLY A 134 0.20 -2.55 10.52
N LYS A 135 -0.71 -2.41 11.48
CA LYS A 135 -1.00 -1.11 12.13
C LYS A 135 0.23 -0.56 12.85
N THR A 136 0.98 -1.43 13.53
CA THR A 136 2.22 -1.05 14.21
C THR A 136 3.32 -0.72 13.19
N ARG A 137 3.55 -1.61 12.24
CA ARG A 137 4.55 -1.41 11.17
C ARG A 137 4.30 -0.15 10.35
N ALA A 138 3.05 0.11 10.00
CA ALA A 138 2.67 1.29 9.25
C ALA A 138 2.95 2.60 10.02
N LYS A 139 2.72 2.60 11.33
CA LYS A 139 3.06 3.75 12.20
C LYS A 139 4.57 3.97 12.28
N GLU A 140 5.34 2.91 12.50
CA GLU A 140 6.80 2.94 12.58
C GLU A 140 7.40 3.48 11.27
N TRP A 141 7.06 2.88 10.14
CA TRP A 141 7.59 3.29 8.83
C TRP A 141 7.17 4.69 8.43
N LYS A 142 5.96 5.10 8.79
CA LYS A 142 5.52 6.49 8.59
C LYS A 142 6.36 7.47 9.40
N ALA A 143 6.64 7.16 10.66
CA ALA A 143 7.46 8.01 11.53
C ALA A 143 8.91 8.08 11.02
N GLU A 144 9.49 6.96 10.59
CA GLU A 144 10.82 6.91 9.95
C GLU A 144 10.86 7.83 8.71
N GLU A 145 9.88 7.70 7.83
CA GLU A 145 9.79 8.51 6.61
C GLU A 145 9.63 10.00 6.91
N GLU A 146 8.82 10.36 7.91
CA GLU A 146 8.65 11.75 8.34
C GLU A 146 9.93 12.33 8.96
N ALA A 147 10.68 11.52 9.71
CA ALA A 147 11.96 11.93 10.28
C ALA A 147 13.01 12.17 9.17
N GLU A 148 13.09 11.29 8.17
CA GLU A 148 13.95 11.49 7.01
C GLU A 148 13.59 12.74 6.19
N LYS A 149 12.30 13.01 6.03
CA LYS A 149 11.81 14.24 5.38
C LYS A 149 12.25 15.51 6.11
N LYS A 150 12.19 15.49 7.45
CA LYS A 150 12.62 16.63 8.29
C LYS A 150 14.14 16.84 8.23
N ALA A 151 14.91 15.79 8.08
CA ALA A 151 16.36 15.86 7.94
C ALA A 151 16.82 16.46 6.59
N GLY A 152 15.92 16.70 5.63
CA GLY A 152 16.23 17.35 4.35
C GLY A 152 17.03 16.49 3.36
N ASN A 153 17.36 15.26 3.73
CA ASN A 153 18.17 14.37 2.92
C ASN A 153 17.30 13.48 2.02
N ILE A 154 17.12 13.91 0.79
CA ILE A 154 16.63 13.01 -0.26
C ILE A 154 17.83 12.33 -0.89
N THR A 155 18.03 11.05 -0.60
CA THR A 155 19.05 10.26 -1.31
C THR A 155 18.63 10.06 -2.77
N ARG A 156 19.62 9.84 -3.65
CA ARG A 156 19.34 9.55 -5.08
C ARG A 156 18.43 8.35 -5.25
N GLU A 157 18.60 7.32 -4.42
CA GLU A 157 17.75 6.12 -4.43
C GLU A 157 16.30 6.45 -4.08
N LYS A 158 16.08 7.28 -3.08
CA LYS A 158 14.73 7.71 -2.67
C LYS A 158 14.07 8.56 -3.75
N LEU A 159 14.81 9.46 -4.40
CA LEU A 159 14.31 10.22 -5.54
C LEU A 159 13.86 9.30 -6.67
N MET A 160 14.68 8.29 -7.03
CA MET A 160 14.34 7.33 -8.09
C MET A 160 13.08 6.53 -7.74
N THR A 161 12.95 6.07 -6.49
CA THR A 161 11.76 5.36 -6.00
C THR A 161 10.50 6.22 -6.10
N GLU A 162 10.58 7.50 -5.74
CA GLU A 162 9.44 8.41 -5.81
C GLU A 162 9.07 8.78 -7.26
N LEU A 163 10.05 8.90 -8.16
CA LEU A 163 9.78 9.09 -9.58
C LEU A 163 9.10 7.87 -10.20
N GLU A 164 9.58 6.66 -9.90
CA GLU A 164 8.94 5.39 -10.33
C GLU A 164 7.48 5.30 -9.86
N LYS A 165 7.23 5.70 -8.61
CA LYS A 165 5.89 5.76 -8.02
C LYS A 165 4.97 6.71 -8.81
N LEU A 166 5.46 7.92 -9.14
CA LEU A 166 4.70 8.88 -9.94
C LEU A 166 4.34 8.32 -11.32
N GLU A 167 5.28 7.64 -11.97
CA GLU A 167 5.05 7.02 -13.28
C GLU A 167 3.98 5.93 -13.20
N LYS A 168 4.04 5.06 -12.17
CA LYS A 168 3.04 4.00 -11.95
C LYS A 168 1.65 4.58 -11.71
N LEU A 169 1.53 5.63 -10.91
CA LEU A 169 0.25 6.29 -10.62
C LEU A 169 -0.33 6.98 -11.86
N LYS A 170 0.52 7.60 -12.69
CA LYS A 170 0.12 8.15 -13.99
C LYS A 170 -0.36 7.05 -14.94
N ALA A 171 0.42 5.96 -15.06
CA ALA A 171 0.07 4.83 -15.90
C ALA A 171 -1.24 4.13 -15.47
N ALA A 172 -1.55 4.16 -14.18
CA ALA A 172 -2.81 3.68 -13.63
C ALA A 172 -4.00 4.65 -13.83
N GLY A 173 -3.77 5.84 -14.41
CA GLY A 173 -4.80 6.87 -14.62
C GLY A 173 -5.23 7.61 -13.35
N ILE A 174 -4.47 7.47 -12.27
CA ILE A 174 -4.74 8.13 -10.97
C ILE A 174 -4.27 9.59 -11.01
N LEU A 175 -3.19 9.86 -11.74
CA LEU A 175 -2.68 11.22 -11.97
C LEU A 175 -2.92 11.67 -13.39
N SER A 176 -3.41 12.89 -13.55
CA SER A 176 -3.39 13.60 -14.82
C SER A 176 -1.96 13.96 -15.21
N GLN A 177 -1.74 14.29 -16.50
CA GLN A 177 -0.42 14.73 -16.96
C GLN A 177 0.08 15.95 -16.19
N SER A 178 -0.78 16.94 -15.95
CA SER A 178 -0.43 18.17 -15.24
C SER A 178 -0.04 17.95 -13.78
N GLU A 179 -0.73 17.05 -13.08
CA GLU A 179 -0.40 16.67 -11.70
C GLU A 179 0.94 15.93 -11.65
N TYR A 180 1.16 14.99 -12.57
CA TYR A 180 2.43 14.29 -12.70
C TYR A 180 3.60 15.26 -12.90
N ASP A 181 3.50 16.19 -13.85
CA ASP A 181 4.57 17.15 -14.16
C ASP A 181 4.86 18.08 -12.98
N ASN A 182 3.82 18.53 -12.30
CA ASN A 182 3.95 19.38 -11.10
C ASN A 182 4.65 18.64 -9.96
N MET A 183 4.23 17.40 -9.68
CA MET A 183 4.82 16.58 -8.63
C MET A 183 6.27 16.20 -8.94
N ARG A 184 6.55 15.80 -10.18
CA ARG A 184 7.90 15.50 -10.66
C ARG A 184 8.83 16.69 -10.46
N ARG A 185 8.40 17.91 -10.82
CA ARG A 185 9.18 19.14 -10.63
C ARG A 185 9.49 19.37 -9.17
N LYS A 186 8.51 19.27 -8.28
CA LYS A 186 8.69 19.44 -6.82
C LYS A 186 9.69 18.43 -6.24
N LEU A 187 9.70 17.19 -6.72
CA LEU A 187 10.67 16.18 -6.30
C LEU A 187 12.09 16.54 -6.72
N LEU A 188 12.27 16.96 -7.97
CA LEU A 188 13.57 17.37 -8.49
C LEU A 188 14.10 18.60 -7.77
N ASP A 189 13.26 19.61 -7.53
CA ASP A 189 13.64 20.84 -6.81
C ASP A 189 14.10 20.57 -5.36
N ARG A 190 13.55 19.55 -4.72
CA ARG A 190 13.95 19.13 -3.36
C ARG A 190 15.27 18.35 -3.35
N PHE A 191 15.62 17.71 -4.44
CA PHE A 191 16.89 16.97 -4.57
C PHE A 191 18.08 17.89 -4.90
N VAL A 192 17.84 19.00 -5.57
CA VAL A 192 18.90 19.93 -6.00
C VAL A 192 19.29 20.92 -4.89
N ARG A 193 18.51 21.03 -3.81
CA ARG A 193 18.81 21.88 -2.66
C ARG A 193 19.68 21.15 -1.64
#